data_5bff19245323224b8bdb0ed29babddce
#
_entry.id   5bff19245323224b8bdb0ed29babddce
#
_cell.length_a   1.000
_cell.length_b   1.000
_cell.length_c   1.000
_cell.angle_alpha   90.00
_cell.angle_beta   90.00
_cell.angle_gamma   90.00
#
_symmetry.space_group_name_H-M   'P 1'
#
loop_
_entity.id
_entity.type
_entity.pdbx_description
1 polymer ?
#
loop_
_entity_poly.entity_id
_entity_poly.type
_entity_poly.pdbx_seq_one_letter_code
_entity_poly.pdbx_strand_id
1 'polypeptide(L)'
;MRNWVTAIISRISIVSSEGGARLSSRSISARAGNIQIAAPGDELHIAELMVHEAAHQYFHLAQLYGAVTDPNSSGKLFYSAINGRYRPLERVALAYHAIANMFELLDRLIAENTVISSDALCRLNDLGKTEYSLRTTLEQAWDDLTPFGQAFCRPMLQQACRIVERYAVPAERSVAKVVWGGA
;
A
#
# COMPACT_ATOMS: atom_id res chain seq x y z
N MET A 1 5.87 9.76 -11.22
CA MET A 1 4.72 9.49 -10.33
C MET A 1 3.47 10.30 -10.70
N ARG A 2 3.55 11.62 -10.96
CA ARG A 2 2.35 12.43 -11.30
C ARG A 2 1.46 11.81 -12.38
N ASN A 3 2.05 11.30 -13.45
CA ASN A 3 1.29 10.85 -14.63
C ASN A 3 0.37 9.65 -14.40
N TRP A 4 0.76 8.67 -13.58
CA TRP A 4 -0.10 7.50 -13.38
C TRP A 4 -1.24 7.76 -12.41
N VAL A 5 -1.03 8.57 -11.36
CA VAL A 5 -2.10 8.96 -10.41
C VAL A 5 -3.19 9.72 -11.16
N THR A 6 -2.82 10.73 -11.94
CA THR A 6 -3.77 11.51 -12.73
C THR A 6 -4.44 10.74 -13.86
N ALA A 7 -3.78 9.71 -14.39
CA ALA A 7 -4.36 8.83 -15.40
C ALA A 7 -5.44 7.89 -14.83
N ILE A 8 -5.34 7.53 -13.54
CA ILE A 8 -6.28 6.60 -12.90
C ILE A 8 -7.40 7.35 -12.18
N ILE A 9 -7.11 8.47 -11.52
CA ILE A 9 -8.12 9.22 -10.76
C ILE A 9 -8.82 10.21 -11.68
N SER A 10 -10.12 10.01 -11.88
CA SER A 10 -10.99 10.90 -12.66
C SER A 10 -11.83 11.82 -11.77
N ARG A 11 -12.07 11.43 -10.52
CA ARG A 11 -12.88 12.22 -9.58
C ARG A 11 -12.36 12.07 -8.15
N ILE A 12 -12.22 13.20 -7.47
CA ILE A 12 -11.94 13.28 -6.05
C ILE A 12 -13.17 13.91 -5.37
N SER A 13 -13.75 13.20 -4.41
CA SER A 13 -14.80 13.72 -3.55
C SER A 13 -14.21 14.01 -2.17
N ILE A 14 -14.26 15.29 -1.77
CA ILE A 14 -13.84 15.68 -0.43
C ILE A 14 -15.06 15.54 0.48
N VAL A 15 -14.92 14.80 1.57
CA VAL A 15 -15.95 14.61 2.58
C VAL A 15 -15.50 15.26 3.88
N SER A 16 -16.38 16.01 4.55
CA SER A 16 -16.08 16.53 5.88
C SER A 16 -16.11 15.37 6.89
N SER A 17 -15.09 15.28 7.73
CA SER A 17 -15.14 14.39 8.89
C SER A 17 -15.89 15.09 10.01
N GLU A 18 -17.20 14.84 10.14
CA GLU A 18 -17.93 15.25 11.33
C GLU A 18 -17.44 14.42 12.52
N GLY A 19 -17.08 15.07 13.61
CA GLY A 19 -16.84 14.43 14.90
C GLY A 19 -15.43 13.92 15.18
N GLY A 20 -14.37 14.50 14.60
CA GLY A 20 -12.98 14.17 14.99
C GLY A 20 -12.50 12.79 14.56
N ALA A 21 -13.18 12.18 13.60
CA ALA A 21 -12.77 10.90 13.02
C ALA A 21 -11.40 11.00 12.34
N ARG A 22 -10.57 9.97 12.47
CA ARG A 22 -9.31 9.84 11.75
C ARG A 22 -9.51 10.18 10.28
N LEU A 23 -8.61 11.00 9.74
CA LEU A 23 -8.52 11.25 8.30
C LEU A 23 -8.51 9.89 7.59
N SER A 24 -9.47 9.69 6.71
CA SER A 24 -9.64 8.42 6.00
C SER A 24 -9.86 8.69 4.52
N SER A 25 -9.45 7.73 3.72
CA SER A 25 -9.75 7.72 2.30
C SER A 25 -10.48 6.44 1.93
N ARG A 26 -11.15 6.45 0.80
CA ARG A 26 -11.88 5.30 0.30
C ARG A 26 -11.92 5.30 -1.23
N SER A 27 -11.66 4.15 -1.81
CA SER A 27 -11.98 3.85 -3.20
C SER A 27 -12.86 2.61 -3.29
N ILE A 28 -13.61 2.49 -4.36
CA ILE A 28 -14.49 1.35 -4.61
C ILE A 28 -14.13 0.78 -5.98
N SER A 29 -13.76 -0.50 -6.02
CA SER A 29 -13.38 -1.19 -7.26
C SER A 29 -14.42 -1.10 -8.38
N ALA A 30 -15.71 -1.12 -8.04
CA ALA A 30 -16.81 -0.96 -8.98
C ALA A 30 -16.97 0.47 -9.56
N ARG A 31 -16.22 1.44 -9.03
CA ARG A 31 -16.24 2.84 -9.49
C ARG A 31 -14.83 3.29 -9.79
N ALA A 32 -14.23 2.71 -10.83
CA ALA A 32 -12.88 3.04 -11.26
C ALA A 32 -12.68 4.55 -11.42
N GLY A 33 -11.55 5.04 -10.91
CA GLY A 33 -11.18 6.45 -10.96
C GLY A 33 -11.86 7.35 -9.92
N ASN A 34 -12.80 6.87 -9.11
CA ASN A 34 -13.44 7.68 -8.08
C ASN A 34 -12.83 7.39 -6.70
N ILE A 35 -12.34 8.43 -6.05
CA ILE A 35 -11.84 8.35 -4.68
C ILE A 35 -12.55 9.36 -3.77
N GLN A 36 -12.65 9.03 -2.50
CA GLN A 36 -13.15 9.92 -1.45
C GLN A 36 -12.01 10.15 -0.46
N ILE A 37 -11.77 11.40 -0.11
CA ILE A 37 -10.75 11.81 0.87
C ILE A 37 -11.44 12.64 1.94
N ALA A 38 -11.24 12.29 3.21
CA ALA A 38 -11.67 13.12 4.32
C ALA A 38 -10.69 14.30 4.50
N ALA A 39 -11.22 15.52 4.52
CA ALA A 39 -10.45 16.72 4.83
C ALA A 39 -10.97 17.34 6.17
N PRO A 40 -10.17 18.12 6.88
CA PRO A 40 -8.88 18.72 6.48
C PRO A 40 -7.68 17.80 6.80
N GLY A 41 -6.65 17.90 5.97
CA GLY A 41 -5.33 17.30 6.18
C GLY A 41 -4.26 18.25 5.66
N ASP A 42 -3.01 18.10 6.11
CA ASP A 42 -1.89 18.78 5.48
C ASP A 42 -1.64 18.26 4.06
N GLU A 43 -0.85 18.98 3.28
CA GLU A 43 -0.58 18.69 1.87
C GLU A 43 0.05 17.31 1.69
N LEU A 44 0.97 16.91 2.59
CA LEU A 44 1.63 15.62 2.56
C LEU A 44 0.63 14.51 2.79
N HIS A 45 -0.22 14.63 3.79
CA HIS A 45 -1.21 13.63 4.11
C HIS A 45 -2.24 13.45 2.98
N ILE A 46 -2.70 14.55 2.38
CA ILE A 46 -3.60 14.49 1.21
C ILE A 46 -2.91 13.77 0.04
N ALA A 47 -1.63 14.07 -0.23
CA ALA A 47 -0.87 13.40 -1.28
C ALA A 47 -0.72 11.88 -1.00
N GLU A 48 -0.45 11.50 0.26
CA GLU A 48 -0.39 10.09 0.68
C GLU A 48 -1.73 9.39 0.43
N LEU A 49 -2.86 9.97 0.83
CA LEU A 49 -4.19 9.41 0.62
C LEU A 49 -4.52 9.26 -0.87
N MET A 50 -4.16 10.25 -1.69
CA MET A 50 -4.35 10.17 -3.15
C MET A 50 -3.55 9.02 -3.77
N VAL A 51 -2.28 8.87 -3.39
CA VAL A 51 -1.43 7.78 -3.87
C VAL A 51 -1.94 6.44 -3.38
N HIS A 52 -2.35 6.33 -2.11
CA HIS A 52 -2.94 5.14 -1.52
C HIS A 52 -4.16 4.65 -2.30
N GLU A 53 -5.13 5.53 -2.56
CA GLU A 53 -6.35 5.17 -3.27
C GLU A 53 -6.10 4.89 -4.76
N ALA A 54 -5.20 5.66 -5.40
CA ALA A 54 -4.78 5.39 -6.77
C ALA A 54 -4.12 4.01 -6.89
N ALA A 55 -3.30 3.62 -5.91
CA ALA A 55 -2.67 2.31 -5.87
C ALA A 55 -3.70 1.19 -5.78
N HIS A 56 -4.76 1.35 -4.99
CA HIS A 56 -5.86 0.40 -4.94
C HIS A 56 -6.56 0.27 -6.29
N GLN A 57 -6.85 1.39 -6.96
CA GLN A 57 -7.46 1.36 -8.29
C GLN A 57 -6.56 0.66 -9.31
N TYR A 58 -5.25 0.96 -9.29
CA TYR A 58 -4.29 0.31 -10.18
C TYR A 58 -4.20 -1.20 -9.95
N PHE A 59 -4.18 -1.63 -8.68
CA PHE A 59 -4.20 -3.05 -8.34
C PHE A 59 -5.43 -3.76 -8.91
N HIS A 60 -6.61 -3.17 -8.77
CA HIS A 60 -7.84 -3.75 -9.33
C HIS A 60 -7.83 -3.78 -10.86
N LEU A 61 -7.24 -2.78 -11.53
CA LEU A 61 -7.06 -2.83 -12.98
C LEU A 61 -6.07 -3.92 -13.38
N ALA A 62 -4.98 -4.11 -12.65
CA ALA A 62 -4.02 -5.18 -12.90
C ALA A 62 -4.66 -6.56 -12.80
N GLN A 63 -5.60 -6.76 -11.88
CA GLN A 63 -6.35 -8.01 -11.73
C GLN A 63 -7.21 -8.38 -12.96
N LEU A 64 -7.50 -7.42 -13.85
CA LEU A 64 -8.16 -7.72 -15.13
C LEU A 64 -7.25 -8.49 -16.10
N TYR A 65 -5.93 -8.43 -15.90
CA TYR A 65 -4.95 -9.15 -16.72
C TYR A 65 -4.57 -10.52 -16.15
N GLY A 66 -4.76 -10.72 -14.85
CA GLY A 66 -4.46 -12.00 -14.21
C GLY A 66 -4.68 -11.98 -12.71
N ALA A 67 -4.94 -13.16 -12.14
CA ALA A 67 -5.01 -13.32 -10.69
C ALA A 67 -3.64 -13.08 -10.07
N VAL A 68 -3.59 -12.34 -8.97
CA VAL A 68 -2.36 -12.07 -8.22
C VAL A 68 -1.97 -13.26 -7.34
N THR A 69 -2.96 -13.95 -6.77
CA THR A 69 -2.75 -15.08 -5.85
C THR A 69 -3.19 -16.40 -6.47
N ASP A 70 -2.51 -17.49 -6.12
CA ASP A 70 -2.88 -18.82 -6.56
C ASP A 70 -4.25 -19.20 -5.96
N PRO A 71 -5.23 -19.63 -6.78
CA PRO A 71 -6.52 -20.11 -6.30
C PRO A 71 -6.41 -21.25 -5.27
N ASN A 72 -5.35 -22.09 -5.35
CA ASN A 72 -5.12 -23.18 -4.42
C ASN A 72 -4.73 -22.68 -3.00
N SER A 73 -4.32 -21.43 -2.86
CA SER A 73 -4.03 -20.82 -1.56
C SER A 73 -5.23 -20.10 -0.92
N SER A 74 -6.42 -20.22 -1.51
CA SER A 74 -7.63 -19.45 -1.10
C SER A 74 -8.04 -19.66 0.36
N GLY A 75 -7.73 -20.81 0.96
CA GLY A 75 -7.99 -21.09 2.38
C GLY A 75 -6.92 -20.60 3.35
N LYS A 76 -5.77 -20.12 2.85
CA LYS A 76 -4.69 -19.62 3.71
C LYS A 76 -4.95 -18.18 4.12
N LEU A 77 -4.64 -17.87 5.38
CA LEU A 77 -4.70 -16.51 5.91
C LEU A 77 -3.31 -16.05 6.35
N PHE A 78 -3.00 -14.81 6.05
CA PHE A 78 -1.70 -14.18 6.26
C PHE A 78 -1.86 -12.92 7.12
N TYR A 79 -0.90 -12.67 7.99
CA TYR A 79 -0.95 -11.50 8.87
C TYR A 79 -0.84 -10.19 8.07
N SER A 80 -1.74 -9.25 8.37
CA SER A 80 -1.72 -7.90 7.79
C SER A 80 -1.52 -6.87 8.89
N ALA A 81 -0.36 -6.23 8.91
CA ALA A 81 0.02 -5.24 9.92
C ALA A 81 -0.93 -4.02 9.95
N ILE A 82 -1.46 -3.60 8.80
CA ILE A 82 -2.40 -2.45 8.73
C ILE A 82 -3.65 -2.70 9.59
N ASN A 83 -4.15 -3.92 9.58
CA ASN A 83 -5.40 -4.26 10.28
C ASN A 83 -5.17 -5.04 11.57
N GLY A 84 -3.93 -5.43 11.88
CA GLY A 84 -3.59 -6.24 13.04
C GLY A 84 -4.27 -7.63 13.04
N ARG A 85 -4.60 -8.18 11.86
CA ARG A 85 -5.34 -9.44 11.75
C ARG A 85 -4.93 -10.25 10.52
N TYR A 86 -5.32 -11.51 10.52
CA TYR A 86 -5.12 -12.42 9.40
C TYR A 86 -6.14 -12.19 8.28
N ARG A 87 -5.67 -12.23 7.03
CA ARG A 87 -6.47 -11.94 5.82
C ARG A 87 -5.99 -12.82 4.64
N PRO A 88 -6.84 -13.01 3.61
CA PRO A 88 -6.39 -13.61 2.35
C PRO A 88 -5.17 -12.86 1.77
N LEU A 89 -4.26 -13.61 1.13
CA LEU A 89 -3.03 -13.07 0.57
C LEU A 89 -3.26 -11.89 -0.40
N GLU A 90 -4.31 -11.97 -1.21
CA GLU A 90 -4.70 -10.88 -2.10
C GLU A 90 -4.89 -9.54 -1.38
N ARG A 91 -5.48 -9.58 -0.17
CA ARG A 91 -5.67 -8.38 0.65
C ARG A 91 -4.36 -7.87 1.27
N VAL A 92 -3.41 -8.76 1.52
CA VAL A 92 -2.06 -8.38 1.95
C VAL A 92 -1.31 -7.74 0.79
N ALA A 93 -1.36 -8.35 -0.41
CA ALA A 93 -0.75 -7.81 -1.61
C ALA A 93 -1.32 -6.44 -2.01
N LEU A 94 -2.65 -6.27 -1.93
CA LEU A 94 -3.32 -4.98 -2.15
C LEU A 94 -2.81 -3.90 -1.16
N ALA A 95 -2.73 -4.25 0.12
CA ALA A 95 -2.24 -3.35 1.16
C ALA A 95 -0.76 -3.00 0.94
N TYR A 96 0.07 -4.00 0.63
CA TYR A 96 1.48 -3.78 0.32
C TYR A 96 1.67 -2.86 -0.89
N HIS A 97 0.88 -3.08 -1.95
CA HIS A 97 0.92 -2.23 -3.15
C HIS A 97 0.68 -0.75 -2.80
N ALA A 98 -0.28 -0.46 -1.94
CA ALA A 98 -0.55 0.91 -1.52
C ALA A 98 0.62 1.49 -0.69
N ILE A 99 1.14 0.76 0.30
CA ILE A 99 2.25 1.20 1.14
C ILE A 99 3.53 1.40 0.33
N ALA A 100 3.88 0.49 -0.59
CA ALA A 100 5.06 0.62 -1.44
C ALA A 100 5.01 1.88 -2.33
N ASN A 101 3.84 2.23 -2.86
CA ASN A 101 3.66 3.46 -3.63
C ASN A 101 3.73 4.73 -2.75
N MET A 102 3.26 4.67 -1.51
CA MET A 102 3.47 5.78 -0.55
C MET A 102 4.95 5.95 -0.21
N PHE A 103 5.70 4.86 -0.03
CA PHE A 103 7.16 4.90 0.14
C PHE A 103 7.85 5.58 -1.03
N GLU A 104 7.48 5.24 -2.26
CA GLU A 104 8.01 5.87 -3.47
C GLU A 104 7.67 7.37 -3.54
N LEU A 105 6.46 7.77 -3.11
CA LEU A 105 6.11 9.19 -2.99
C LEU A 105 7.04 9.91 -2.02
N LEU A 106 7.22 9.36 -0.81
CA LEU A 106 8.02 9.98 0.24
C LEU A 106 9.50 10.05 -0.16
N ASP A 107 10.06 8.98 -0.76
CA ASP A 107 11.43 8.99 -1.30
C ASP A 107 11.65 10.13 -2.31
N ARG A 108 10.71 10.33 -3.22
CA ARG A 108 10.79 11.41 -4.21
C ARG A 108 10.70 12.80 -3.58
N LEU A 109 9.79 13.00 -2.64
CA LEU A 109 9.67 14.28 -1.93
C LEU A 109 10.93 14.64 -1.16
N ILE A 110 11.57 13.65 -0.51
CA ILE A 110 12.84 13.83 0.19
C ILE A 110 13.96 14.12 -0.83
N ALA A 111 14.03 13.39 -1.93
CA ALA A 111 15.05 13.56 -2.96
C ALA A 111 14.94 14.91 -3.69
N GLU A 112 13.73 15.42 -3.88
CA GLU A 112 13.48 16.74 -4.47
C GLU A 112 13.79 17.89 -3.51
N ASN A 113 14.14 17.58 -2.24
CA ASN A 113 14.45 18.56 -1.18
C ASN A 113 13.40 19.68 -1.08
N THR A 114 12.14 19.28 -1.06
CA THR A 114 10.99 20.18 -0.94
C THR A 114 10.82 20.69 0.49
N VAL A 115 9.98 21.68 0.71
CA VAL A 115 9.66 22.24 2.04
C VAL A 115 9.11 21.16 3.00
N ILE A 116 8.44 20.13 2.46
CA ILE A 116 7.86 19.03 3.23
C ILE A 116 8.79 17.84 3.39
N SER A 117 10.06 17.92 3.01
CA SER A 117 10.99 16.78 3.03
C SER A 117 11.27 16.23 4.42
N SER A 118 11.30 17.09 5.46
CA SER A 118 11.46 16.65 6.85
C SER A 118 10.26 15.83 7.33
N ASP A 119 9.06 16.27 7.01
CA ASP A 119 7.83 15.57 7.37
C ASP A 119 7.71 14.27 6.59
N ALA A 120 8.13 14.27 5.32
CA ALA A 120 8.20 13.07 4.49
C ALA A 120 9.15 12.02 5.10
N LEU A 121 10.31 12.43 5.66
CA LEU A 121 11.23 11.51 6.33
C LEU A 121 10.63 10.93 7.62
N CYS A 122 9.97 11.74 8.44
CA CYS A 122 9.23 11.27 9.61
C CYS A 122 8.16 10.23 9.21
N ARG A 123 7.37 10.54 8.21
CA ARG A 123 6.33 9.63 7.71
C ARG A 123 6.90 8.34 7.13
N LEU A 124 8.02 8.40 6.41
CA LEU A 124 8.71 7.22 5.89
C LEU A 124 9.13 6.29 7.04
N ASN A 125 9.68 6.83 8.12
CA ASN A 125 10.03 6.05 9.30
C ASN A 125 8.81 5.44 9.99
N ASP A 126 7.71 6.19 10.13
CA ASP A 126 6.47 5.70 10.73
C ASP A 126 5.85 4.54 9.93
N LEU A 127 5.91 4.62 8.60
CA LEU A 127 5.41 3.57 7.72
C LEU A 127 6.34 2.36 7.64
N GLY A 128 7.62 2.51 8.02
CA GLY A 128 8.64 1.48 7.88
C GLY A 128 8.29 0.16 8.54
N LYS A 129 7.70 0.19 9.74
CA LYS A 129 7.24 -1.02 10.43
C LYS A 129 6.13 -1.75 9.67
N THR A 130 5.20 -1.00 9.12
CA THR A 130 4.09 -1.55 8.33
C THR A 130 4.59 -2.12 7.01
N GLU A 131 5.45 -1.40 6.31
CA GLU A 131 6.10 -1.86 5.09
C GLU A 131 6.85 -3.17 5.34
N TYR A 132 7.73 -3.18 6.32
CA TYR A 132 8.54 -4.34 6.66
C TYR A 132 7.67 -5.58 6.96
N SER A 133 6.63 -5.42 7.78
CA SER A 133 5.74 -6.52 8.13
C SER A 133 4.98 -7.07 6.92
N LEU A 134 4.44 -6.22 6.07
CA LEU A 134 3.72 -6.64 4.87
C LEU A 134 4.66 -7.27 3.84
N ARG A 135 5.85 -6.70 3.64
CA ARG A 135 6.90 -7.24 2.77
C ARG A 135 7.31 -8.63 3.22
N THR A 136 7.63 -8.81 4.50
CA THR A 136 8.00 -10.11 5.07
C THR A 136 6.89 -11.14 4.86
N THR A 137 5.63 -10.75 5.03
CA THR A 137 4.49 -11.64 4.77
C THR A 137 4.42 -12.06 3.30
N LEU A 138 4.62 -11.13 2.36
CA LEU A 138 4.62 -11.44 0.92
C LEU A 138 5.80 -12.30 0.51
N GLU A 139 7.00 -12.05 1.06
CA GLU A 139 8.19 -12.85 0.80
C GLU A 139 8.01 -14.29 1.30
N GLN A 140 7.41 -14.49 2.47
CA GLN A 140 7.09 -15.82 3.00
C GLN A 140 5.99 -16.55 2.21
N ALA A 141 5.09 -15.80 1.59
CA ALA A 141 3.99 -16.31 0.78
C ALA A 141 4.29 -16.28 -0.72
N TRP A 142 5.57 -16.18 -1.12
CA TRP A 142 5.95 -15.95 -2.51
C TRP A 142 5.42 -17.03 -3.46
N ASP A 143 5.45 -18.29 -3.03
CA ASP A 143 4.95 -19.41 -3.81
C ASP A 143 3.43 -19.52 -3.87
N ASP A 144 2.71 -18.77 -3.05
CA ASP A 144 1.26 -18.62 -3.08
C ASP A 144 0.80 -17.49 -4.03
N LEU A 145 1.75 -16.76 -4.65
CA LEU A 145 1.48 -15.82 -5.74
C LEU A 145 1.55 -16.55 -7.09
N THR A 146 0.68 -16.13 -8.01
CA THR A 146 0.79 -16.57 -9.41
C THR A 146 2.06 -15.99 -10.06
N PRO A 147 2.52 -16.51 -11.22
CA PRO A 147 3.60 -15.86 -11.98
C PRO A 147 3.31 -14.38 -12.30
N PHE A 148 2.05 -14.05 -12.60
CA PHE A 148 1.62 -12.66 -12.77
C PHE A 148 1.77 -11.86 -11.47
N GLY A 149 1.30 -12.40 -10.34
CA GLY A 149 1.42 -11.76 -9.02
C GLY A 149 2.88 -11.52 -8.61
N GLN A 150 3.75 -12.50 -8.84
CA GLN A 150 5.19 -12.37 -8.60
C GLN A 150 5.82 -11.28 -9.48
N ALA A 151 5.50 -11.26 -10.77
CA ALA A 151 5.99 -10.24 -11.69
C ALA A 151 5.47 -8.84 -11.32
N PHE A 152 4.22 -8.76 -10.86
CA PHE A 152 3.59 -7.52 -10.42
C PHE A 152 4.20 -6.97 -9.12
N CYS A 153 4.45 -7.84 -8.11
CA CYS A 153 4.96 -7.42 -6.81
C CYS A 153 6.48 -7.16 -6.78
N ARG A 154 7.26 -7.88 -7.58
CA ARG A 154 8.74 -7.85 -7.56
C ARG A 154 9.35 -6.45 -7.68
N PRO A 155 8.95 -5.57 -8.62
CA PRO A 155 9.53 -4.23 -8.73
C PRO A 155 9.34 -3.39 -7.47
N MET A 156 8.17 -3.52 -6.83
CA MET A 156 7.84 -2.77 -5.61
C MET A 156 8.65 -3.26 -4.41
N LEU A 157 8.82 -4.58 -4.26
CA LEU A 157 9.67 -5.17 -3.23
C LEU A 157 11.11 -4.66 -3.35
N GLN A 158 11.66 -4.68 -4.56
CA GLN A 158 13.01 -4.18 -4.84
C GLN A 158 13.15 -2.68 -4.56
N GLN A 159 12.14 -1.89 -4.92
CA GLN A 159 12.16 -0.45 -4.67
C GLN A 159 12.07 -0.14 -3.17
N ALA A 160 11.16 -0.77 -2.45
CA ALA A 160 11.00 -0.59 -1.01
C ALA A 160 12.30 -0.97 -0.26
N CYS A 161 12.96 -2.07 -0.62
CA CYS A 161 14.27 -2.44 -0.05
C CYS A 161 15.30 -1.32 -0.25
N ARG A 162 15.43 -0.77 -1.47
CA ARG A 162 16.37 0.33 -1.73
C ARG A 162 16.08 1.59 -0.91
N ILE A 163 14.81 1.90 -0.68
CA ILE A 163 14.39 3.04 0.14
C ILE A 163 14.75 2.80 1.61
N VAL A 164 14.42 1.61 2.13
CA VAL A 164 14.77 1.21 3.50
C VAL A 164 16.29 1.28 3.75
N GLU A 165 17.09 0.79 2.81
CA GLU A 165 18.55 0.87 2.89
C GLU A 165 19.06 2.32 2.85
N ARG A 166 18.52 3.15 1.94
CA ARG A 166 18.94 4.55 1.77
C ARG A 166 18.72 5.39 3.01
N TYR A 167 17.61 5.21 3.69
CA TYR A 167 17.23 6.05 4.85
C TYR A 167 17.43 5.34 6.18
N ALA A 168 18.00 4.14 6.19
CA ALA A 168 18.18 3.32 7.41
C ALA A 168 16.88 3.19 8.22
N VAL A 169 15.75 2.98 7.55
CA VAL A 169 14.42 2.88 8.17
C VAL A 169 14.41 1.71 9.16
N PRO A 170 14.02 1.92 10.43
CA PRO A 170 14.02 0.86 11.42
C PRO A 170 13.07 -0.27 11.04
N ALA A 171 13.58 -1.50 11.03
CA ALA A 171 12.80 -2.71 10.84
C ALA A 171 12.53 -3.37 12.20
N GLU A 172 11.29 -3.39 12.64
CA GLU A 172 10.91 -4.24 13.78
C GLU A 172 10.59 -5.64 13.27
N ARG A 173 11.27 -6.64 13.84
CA ARG A 173 11.02 -8.05 13.50
C ARG A 173 9.62 -8.46 13.96
N SER A 174 8.66 -8.47 13.05
CA SER A 174 7.37 -9.13 13.22
C SER A 174 7.50 -10.58 12.72
N VAL A 175 7.18 -11.55 13.58
CA VAL A 175 7.11 -12.95 13.14
C VAL A 175 5.75 -13.15 12.48
N ALA A 176 5.71 -13.07 11.16
CA ALA A 176 4.50 -13.40 10.41
C ALA A 176 4.23 -14.91 10.55
N LYS A 177 3.03 -15.27 11.01
CA LYS A 177 2.55 -16.65 11.02
C LYS A 177 1.48 -16.83 9.96
N VAL A 178 1.54 -17.93 9.22
CA VAL A 178 0.47 -18.37 8.33
C VAL A 178 -0.51 -19.21 9.14
N VAL A 179 -1.79 -18.96 8.98
CA VAL A 179 -2.84 -19.79 9.57
C VAL A 179 -3.84 -20.21 8.50
N TRP A 180 -4.42 -21.39 8.66
CA TRP A 180 -5.51 -21.84 7.83
C TRP A 180 -6.82 -21.30 8.39
N GLY A 181 -7.62 -20.66 7.52
CA GLY A 181 -9.00 -20.32 7.88
C GLY A 181 -9.77 -21.63 8.01
N GLY A 182 -10.29 -21.92 9.21
CA GLY A 182 -11.24 -23.03 9.40
C GLY A 182 -12.48 -22.81 8.52
N ALA A 183 -13.02 -23.90 7.99
CA ALA A 183 -14.25 -23.94 7.22
C ALA A 183 -15.45 -23.48 8.05
#